data_7409925d8b5d26485352ed53fd562507
#
_entry.id   7409925d8b5d26485352ed53fd562507
#
_cell.length_a   1.000
_cell.length_b   1.000
_cell.length_c   1.000
_cell.angle_alpha   90.00
_cell.angle_beta   90.00
_cell.angle_gamma   90.00
#
_symmetry.space_group_name_H-M   'P 1'
#
loop_
_entity.id
_entity.type
_entity.pdbx_description
1 polymer ?
#
loop_
_entity_poly.entity_id
_entity_poly.type
_entity_poly.pdbx_seq_one_letter_code
_entity_poly.pdbx_strand_id
1 'polypeptide(L)'
;MIFSIIWFVFTVFGSGALVAGLLFLWTGGQLGEVSEKLTPQQAELHLAELEKQRQQEEEAREQKQREVQLDRLQQQNEALQEEITRKQEERRQQRTLTKRFGEAVPEAPAPTPEPQNFYEKLRSGISKTREQMLGGLSNALLGKKEIDEEVLDSLEEALLGADIGPETTEQILEVVTSRVERQELRDVDALREVIKEEIVRILHKEVPIPTVADRKPLVLMFVGVNGVGKTTTIGKIAAQYRRDGHRVLMGAGDTFRAAAIEQLTEWSRRADCDIIAKSQGADPSSVMYEAVEKAAREEYDVVICDTAGRLHTKKNLMEELRKMVRVIRKVVPDAPHEVLLVLDATTGQNAIFQAREFREAADLTGIVMTKLDGTAKGGVIIGIVNEFDIPVRYIGVGEGIEDLRPYDAKQFTDSLFS
;
A
#
# COMPACT_ATOMS: atom_id res chain seq x y z
N MET A 1 -17.04 14.36 -41.63
CA MET A 1 -16.71 13.89 -43.00
C MET A 1 -16.92 12.38 -43.16
N ILE A 2 -16.51 11.50 -42.25
CA ILE A 2 -16.68 10.04 -42.35
C ILE A 2 -18.19 9.62 -42.38
N PHE A 3 -19.02 10.20 -41.52
CA PHE A 3 -20.45 9.90 -41.47
C PHE A 3 -21.23 10.27 -42.75
N SER A 4 -20.82 11.33 -43.44
CA SER A 4 -21.46 11.74 -44.72
C SER A 4 -21.10 10.79 -45.86
N ILE A 5 -19.93 10.18 -45.85
CA ILE A 5 -19.50 9.21 -46.87
C ILE A 5 -20.22 7.89 -46.63
N ILE A 6 -20.40 7.46 -45.41
CA ILE A 6 -21.16 6.23 -45.07
C ILE A 6 -22.63 6.35 -45.52
N TRP A 7 -23.26 7.51 -45.28
CA TRP A 7 -24.64 7.77 -45.66
C TRP A 7 -24.82 7.83 -47.18
N PHE A 8 -23.84 8.35 -47.94
CA PHE A 8 -23.85 8.41 -49.38
C PHE A 8 -23.70 7.04 -50.03
N VAL A 9 -22.90 6.15 -49.50
CA VAL A 9 -22.71 4.77 -49.96
C VAL A 9 -23.96 3.93 -49.68
N PHE A 10 -24.68 4.17 -48.57
CA PHE A 10 -25.89 3.48 -48.19
C PHE A 10 -27.06 3.78 -49.17
N THR A 11 -27.12 5.01 -49.67
CA THR A 11 -28.21 5.47 -50.59
C THR A 11 -28.01 5.06 -52.06
N VAL A 12 -26.77 4.79 -52.48
CA VAL A 12 -26.45 4.57 -53.90
C VAL A 12 -26.30 3.09 -54.27
N PHE A 13 -25.88 2.21 -53.37
CA PHE A 13 -25.46 0.84 -53.74
C PHE A 13 -26.17 -0.29 -52.99
N GLY A 14 -27.07 -0.03 -52.09
CA GLY A 14 -27.76 -1.08 -51.32
C GLY A 14 -26.87 -1.88 -50.38
N SER A 15 -27.48 -2.72 -49.52
CA SER A 15 -26.81 -3.42 -48.42
C SER A 15 -25.67 -4.39 -48.82
N GLY A 16 -25.69 -4.94 -50.02
CA GLY A 16 -24.65 -5.89 -50.46
C GLY A 16 -23.29 -5.26 -50.81
N ALA A 17 -23.29 -4.04 -51.37
CA ALA A 17 -22.03 -3.34 -51.69
C ALA A 17 -21.30 -2.79 -50.47
N LEU A 18 -22.02 -2.53 -49.40
CA LEU A 18 -21.46 -2.03 -48.13
C LEU A 18 -20.67 -3.10 -47.40
N VAL A 19 -21.15 -4.34 -47.39
CA VAL A 19 -20.45 -5.50 -46.81
C VAL A 19 -19.17 -5.79 -47.58
N ALA A 20 -19.21 -5.71 -48.92
CA ALA A 20 -18.02 -5.92 -49.75
C ALA A 20 -16.99 -4.77 -49.60
N GLY A 21 -17.46 -3.51 -49.50
CA GLY A 21 -16.57 -2.34 -49.28
C GLY A 21 -15.90 -2.31 -47.91
N LEU A 22 -16.59 -2.72 -46.85
CA LEU A 22 -16.07 -2.86 -45.52
C LEU A 22 -15.07 -4.04 -45.43
N LEU A 23 -15.35 -5.16 -46.10
CA LEU A 23 -14.42 -6.29 -46.22
C LEU A 23 -13.12 -5.88 -46.95
N PHE A 24 -13.21 -5.09 -48.02
CA PHE A 24 -12.04 -4.61 -48.79
C PHE A 24 -11.14 -3.66 -47.96
N LEU A 25 -11.75 -2.77 -47.19
CA LEU A 25 -11.03 -1.85 -46.31
C LEU A 25 -10.41 -2.56 -45.09
N TRP A 26 -11.07 -3.63 -44.61
CA TRP A 26 -10.64 -4.33 -43.40
C TRP A 26 -9.55 -5.37 -43.64
N THR A 27 -9.49 -5.97 -44.85
CA THR A 27 -8.49 -7.02 -45.19
C THR A 27 -7.25 -6.51 -45.90
N GLY A 28 -7.09 -5.19 -46.04
CA GLY A 28 -5.88 -4.60 -46.63
C GLY A 28 -5.59 -5.04 -48.09
N GLY A 29 -6.62 -5.35 -48.84
CA GLY A 29 -6.47 -5.59 -50.28
C GLY A 29 -6.13 -7.03 -50.70
N GLN A 30 -6.08 -8.01 -49.79
CA GLN A 30 -5.72 -9.40 -50.15
C GLN A 30 -6.86 -10.26 -50.71
N LEU A 31 -8.08 -9.74 -50.82
CA LEU A 31 -9.27 -10.48 -51.26
C LEU A 31 -9.72 -10.13 -52.68
N GLY A 32 -8.84 -9.76 -53.59
CA GLY A 32 -9.15 -9.40 -54.95
C GLY A 32 -9.74 -10.53 -55.87
N GLU A 33 -9.63 -11.79 -55.47
CA GLU A 33 -10.01 -12.90 -56.34
C GLU A 33 -11.20 -13.76 -55.85
N VAL A 34 -11.69 -13.56 -54.62
CA VAL A 34 -12.71 -14.47 -54.01
C VAL A 34 -14.11 -13.86 -53.98
N SER A 35 -14.28 -12.58 -54.29
CA SER A 35 -15.56 -11.86 -54.08
C SER A 35 -16.68 -12.11 -55.12
N GLU A 36 -16.41 -12.80 -56.23
CA GLU A 36 -17.36 -12.86 -57.35
C GLU A 36 -18.38 -14.00 -57.29
N LYS A 37 -18.36 -14.91 -56.29
CA LYS A 37 -19.23 -16.10 -56.26
C LYS A 37 -19.87 -16.47 -54.92
N LEU A 38 -19.84 -15.67 -53.90
CA LEU A 38 -20.39 -16.03 -52.59
C LEU A 38 -21.81 -15.45 -52.43
N THR A 39 -22.76 -16.29 -52.02
CA THR A 39 -24.09 -15.81 -51.59
C THR A 39 -23.94 -15.08 -50.22
N PRO A 40 -24.87 -14.16 -49.87
CA PRO A 40 -24.78 -13.41 -48.59
C PRO A 40 -24.63 -14.31 -47.36
N GLN A 41 -25.24 -15.46 -47.31
CA GLN A 41 -25.12 -16.45 -46.22
C GLN A 41 -23.72 -17.10 -46.16
N GLN A 42 -23.11 -17.34 -47.33
CA GLN A 42 -21.74 -17.89 -47.38
C GLN A 42 -20.67 -16.85 -46.94
N ALA A 43 -20.93 -15.56 -47.22
CA ALA A 43 -20.05 -14.47 -46.75
C ALA A 43 -20.10 -14.28 -45.22
N GLU A 44 -21.29 -14.38 -44.60
CA GLU A 44 -21.43 -14.35 -43.13
C GLU A 44 -20.72 -15.53 -42.46
N LEU A 45 -20.87 -16.75 -43.05
CA LEU A 45 -20.21 -17.93 -42.50
C LEU A 45 -18.67 -17.81 -42.54
N HIS A 46 -18.15 -17.28 -43.66
CA HIS A 46 -16.71 -17.08 -43.84
C HIS A 46 -16.16 -15.97 -42.95
N LEU A 47 -16.93 -14.92 -42.68
CA LEU A 47 -16.60 -13.89 -41.68
C LEU A 47 -16.51 -14.46 -40.26
N ALA A 48 -17.47 -15.26 -39.86
CA ALA A 48 -17.48 -15.92 -38.55
C ALA A 48 -16.30 -16.89 -38.39
N GLU A 49 -15.91 -17.60 -39.46
CA GLU A 49 -14.69 -18.44 -39.42
C GLU A 49 -13.40 -17.63 -39.30
N LEU A 50 -13.29 -16.51 -40.02
CA LEU A 50 -12.15 -15.61 -39.92
C LEU A 50 -12.01 -14.92 -38.52
N GLU A 51 -13.14 -14.54 -37.94
CA GLU A 51 -13.17 -13.99 -36.58
C GLU A 51 -12.74 -15.05 -35.55
N LYS A 52 -13.21 -16.28 -35.71
CA LYS A 52 -12.82 -17.40 -34.84
C LYS A 52 -11.32 -17.74 -34.99
N GLN A 53 -10.77 -17.70 -36.19
CA GLN A 53 -9.34 -17.90 -36.44
C GLN A 53 -8.50 -16.78 -35.79
N ARG A 54 -8.93 -15.51 -35.87
CA ARG A 54 -8.26 -14.40 -35.22
C ARG A 54 -8.29 -14.52 -33.71
N GLN A 55 -9.41 -14.87 -33.11
CA GLN A 55 -9.51 -15.11 -31.68
C GLN A 55 -8.55 -16.22 -31.23
N GLN A 56 -8.47 -17.31 -31.97
CA GLN A 56 -7.54 -18.41 -31.69
C GLN A 56 -6.07 -17.98 -31.83
N GLU A 57 -5.74 -17.14 -32.80
CA GLU A 57 -4.39 -16.60 -32.96
C GLU A 57 -4.02 -15.60 -31.85
N GLU A 58 -4.95 -14.77 -31.39
CA GLU A 58 -4.75 -13.87 -30.26
C GLU A 58 -4.56 -14.65 -28.96
N GLU A 59 -5.40 -15.64 -28.68
CA GLU A 59 -5.26 -16.51 -27.52
C GLU A 59 -3.93 -17.27 -27.52
N ALA A 60 -3.50 -17.78 -28.70
CA ALA A 60 -2.22 -18.46 -28.83
C ALA A 60 -1.02 -17.51 -28.62
N ARG A 61 -1.13 -16.24 -29.07
CA ARG A 61 -0.11 -15.22 -28.81
C ARG A 61 -0.04 -14.85 -27.33
N GLU A 62 -1.19 -14.68 -26.67
CA GLU A 62 -1.24 -14.43 -25.24
C GLU A 62 -0.67 -15.59 -24.41
N GLN A 63 -1.02 -16.83 -24.77
CA GLN A 63 -0.45 -18.01 -24.11
C GLN A 63 1.08 -18.06 -24.24
N LYS A 64 1.58 -17.82 -25.46
CA LYS A 64 3.04 -17.79 -25.70
C LYS A 64 3.75 -16.67 -24.94
N GLN A 65 3.11 -15.50 -24.80
CA GLN A 65 3.65 -14.41 -23.97
C GLN A 65 3.67 -14.78 -22.48
N ARG A 66 2.62 -15.44 -22.00
CA ARG A 66 2.56 -15.93 -20.60
C ARG A 66 3.63 -16.99 -20.32
N GLU A 67 3.86 -17.93 -21.24
CA GLU A 67 4.91 -18.93 -21.12
C GLU A 67 6.31 -18.27 -21.04
N VAL A 68 6.61 -17.33 -21.93
CA VAL A 68 7.89 -16.61 -21.92
C VAL A 68 8.06 -15.80 -20.62
N GLN A 69 6.98 -15.24 -20.09
CA GLN A 69 7.02 -14.50 -18.84
C GLN A 69 7.23 -15.43 -17.65
N LEU A 70 6.61 -16.61 -17.69
CA LEU A 70 6.77 -17.66 -16.66
C LEU A 70 8.22 -18.18 -16.63
N ASP A 71 8.79 -18.47 -17.79
CA ASP A 71 10.19 -18.90 -17.92
C ASP A 71 11.17 -17.86 -17.38
N ARG A 72 10.93 -16.57 -17.67
CA ARG A 72 11.76 -15.50 -17.12
C ARG A 72 11.69 -15.42 -15.60
N LEU A 73 10.48 -15.57 -15.03
CA LEU A 73 10.29 -15.57 -13.59
C LEU A 73 10.93 -16.79 -12.92
N GLN A 74 10.88 -17.95 -13.58
CA GLN A 74 11.57 -19.16 -13.10
C GLN A 74 13.09 -18.99 -13.10
N GLN A 75 13.67 -18.46 -14.18
CA GLN A 75 15.11 -18.18 -14.25
C GLN A 75 15.55 -17.14 -13.21
N GLN A 76 14.75 -16.09 -12.96
CA GLN A 76 15.03 -15.12 -11.91
C GLN A 76 14.97 -15.75 -10.50
N ASN A 77 14.02 -16.63 -10.26
CA ASN A 77 13.91 -17.34 -8.99
C ASN A 77 15.08 -18.32 -8.77
N GLU A 78 15.50 -19.04 -9.79
CA GLU A 78 16.66 -19.93 -9.73
C GLU A 78 17.95 -19.14 -9.43
N ALA A 79 18.19 -18.05 -10.14
CA ALA A 79 19.34 -17.18 -9.90
C ALA A 79 19.34 -16.58 -8.47
N LEU A 80 18.16 -16.20 -7.94
CA LEU A 80 18.02 -15.70 -6.58
C LEU A 80 18.28 -16.80 -5.54
N GLN A 81 17.82 -18.02 -5.80
CA GLN A 81 18.08 -19.19 -4.94
C GLN A 81 19.57 -19.54 -4.89
N GLU A 82 20.26 -19.49 -6.04
CA GLU A 82 21.71 -19.71 -6.10
C GLU A 82 22.47 -18.62 -5.33
N GLU A 83 22.06 -17.35 -5.45
CA GLU A 83 22.68 -16.25 -4.69
C GLU A 83 22.47 -16.40 -3.17
N ILE A 84 21.28 -16.80 -2.75
CA ILE A 84 20.98 -17.09 -1.34
C ILE A 84 21.84 -18.24 -0.83
N THR A 85 21.96 -19.29 -1.59
CA THR A 85 22.76 -20.48 -1.22
C THR A 85 24.25 -20.10 -1.11
N ARG A 86 24.78 -19.33 -2.08
CA ARG A 86 26.16 -18.83 -2.03
C ARG A 86 26.42 -17.96 -0.80
N LYS A 87 25.51 -17.01 -0.48
CA LYS A 87 25.63 -16.17 0.72
C LYS A 87 25.54 -16.97 2.02
N GLN A 88 24.75 -18.05 2.04
CA GLN A 88 24.66 -18.94 3.20
C GLN A 88 25.97 -19.75 3.37
N GLU A 89 26.56 -20.21 2.29
CA GLU A 89 27.85 -20.93 2.32
C GLU A 89 29.00 -20.01 2.74
N GLU A 90 29.05 -18.79 2.23
CA GLU A 90 30.04 -17.77 2.63
C GLU A 90 29.93 -17.48 4.16
N ARG A 91 28.71 -17.31 4.68
CA ARG A 91 28.47 -17.15 6.13
C ARG A 91 28.87 -18.38 6.93
N ARG A 92 28.67 -19.57 6.40
CA ARG A 92 29.06 -20.84 7.02
C ARG A 92 30.59 -21.01 7.05
N GLN A 93 31.28 -20.62 5.98
CA GLN A 93 32.74 -20.62 5.90
C GLN A 93 33.35 -19.56 6.85
N GLN A 94 32.77 -18.35 6.92
CA GLN A 94 33.19 -17.35 7.91
C GLN A 94 33.03 -17.85 9.35
N ARG A 95 31.90 -18.47 9.69
CA ARG A 95 31.68 -19.07 11.03
C ARG A 95 32.66 -20.22 11.33
N THR A 96 33.07 -20.98 10.32
CA THR A 96 34.03 -22.08 10.48
C THR A 96 35.46 -21.55 10.63
N LEU A 97 35.82 -20.49 9.94
CA LEU A 97 37.11 -19.80 10.09
C LEU A 97 37.20 -19.15 11.49
N THR A 98 36.14 -18.47 11.94
CA THR A 98 36.09 -17.87 13.29
C THR A 98 36.21 -18.94 14.40
N LYS A 99 35.66 -20.16 14.19
CA LYS A 99 35.86 -21.29 15.13
C LYS A 99 37.25 -21.91 15.09
N ARG A 100 37.99 -21.81 13.97
CA ARG A 100 39.31 -22.40 13.80
C ARG A 100 40.46 -21.49 14.31
N PHE A 101 40.21 -20.20 14.43
CA PHE A 101 41.16 -19.19 15.00
C PHE A 101 40.62 -18.65 16.34
N GLY A 102 39.98 -19.54 17.11
CA GLY A 102 39.47 -19.23 18.42
C GLY A 102 40.54 -18.90 19.43
N GLU A 103 40.15 -18.02 20.36
CA GLU A 103 40.87 -17.46 21.52
C GLU A 103 41.74 -16.25 21.18
N ALA A 104 41.15 -15.23 20.59
CA ALA A 104 41.54 -13.86 20.91
C ALA A 104 40.79 -13.40 22.16
N VAL A 105 41.51 -12.83 23.09
CA VAL A 105 41.06 -12.14 24.31
C VAL A 105 39.77 -11.35 24.00
N PRO A 106 38.72 -11.38 24.82
CA PRO A 106 37.54 -10.61 24.57
C PRO A 106 37.89 -9.13 24.54
N GLU A 107 37.99 -8.58 23.35
CA GLU A 107 37.94 -7.15 23.14
C GLU A 107 36.68 -6.65 23.83
N ALA A 108 36.79 -5.64 24.68
CA ALA A 108 35.65 -5.02 25.32
C ALA A 108 34.56 -4.78 24.27
N PRO A 109 33.29 -5.15 24.54
CA PRO A 109 32.25 -4.98 23.55
C PRO A 109 32.32 -3.55 23.02
N ALA A 110 32.44 -3.41 21.70
CA ALA A 110 32.30 -2.11 21.05
C ALA A 110 31.07 -1.42 21.66
N PRO A 111 31.15 -0.13 22.02
CA PRO A 111 30.04 0.54 22.65
C PRO A 111 28.80 0.26 21.86
N THR A 112 27.82 -0.41 22.48
CA THR A 112 26.49 -0.61 21.91
C THR A 112 26.05 0.78 21.49
N PRO A 113 25.69 1.01 20.20
CA PRO A 113 25.20 2.32 19.80
C PRO A 113 24.09 2.69 20.76
N GLU A 114 24.21 3.86 21.37
CA GLU A 114 23.20 4.37 22.28
C GLU A 114 21.85 4.21 21.60
N PRO A 115 20.78 3.79 22.30
CA PRO A 115 19.47 3.61 21.69
C PRO A 115 19.06 4.94 21.06
N GLN A 116 19.16 5.02 19.73
CA GLN A 116 18.72 6.20 19.00
C GLN A 116 17.28 6.48 19.39
N ASN A 117 17.02 7.70 19.83
CA ASN A 117 15.66 8.14 20.12
C ASN A 117 14.78 7.89 18.87
N PHE A 118 13.56 7.42 19.05
CA PHE A 118 12.61 7.16 17.96
C PHE A 118 12.54 8.34 16.95
N TYR A 119 12.57 9.56 17.46
CA TYR A 119 12.53 10.77 16.62
C TYR A 119 13.80 10.99 15.79
N GLU A 120 14.95 10.57 16.27
CA GLU A 120 16.19 10.58 15.48
C GLU A 120 16.11 9.56 14.35
N LYS A 121 15.55 8.38 14.63
CA LYS A 121 15.27 7.37 13.58
C LYS A 121 14.24 7.87 12.58
N LEU A 122 13.15 8.50 13.03
CA LEU A 122 12.15 9.09 12.17
C LEU A 122 12.77 10.16 11.27
N ARG A 123 13.49 11.12 11.86
CA ARG A 123 14.18 12.20 11.14
C ARG A 123 15.19 11.69 10.12
N SER A 124 15.96 10.68 10.49
CA SER A 124 16.88 9.98 9.57
C SER A 124 16.12 9.22 8.48
N GLY A 125 15.04 8.53 8.83
CA GLY A 125 14.24 7.73 7.93
C GLY A 125 13.57 8.55 6.84
N ILE A 126 13.02 9.72 7.19
CA ILE A 126 12.35 10.62 6.24
C ILE A 126 13.30 11.66 5.61
N SER A 127 14.61 11.54 5.81
CA SER A 127 15.58 12.51 5.24
C SER A 127 15.48 12.63 3.74
N LYS A 128 15.28 11.52 3.03
CA LYS A 128 15.07 11.50 1.57
C LYS A 128 13.80 12.21 1.14
N THR A 129 12.69 12.02 1.86
CA THR A 129 11.43 12.74 1.62
C THR A 129 11.63 14.24 1.83
N ARG A 130 12.34 14.62 2.90
CA ARG A 130 12.68 16.00 3.19
C ARG A 130 13.56 16.61 2.11
N GLU A 131 14.64 15.93 1.69
CA GLU A 131 15.53 16.39 0.63
C GLU A 131 14.77 16.60 -0.69
N GLN A 132 13.83 15.72 -1.01
CA GLN A 132 13.01 15.86 -2.20
C GLN A 132 12.06 17.06 -2.11
N MET A 133 11.40 17.23 -0.97
CA MET A 133 10.43 18.32 -0.77
C MET A 133 11.11 19.69 -0.60
N LEU A 134 12.20 19.77 0.18
CA LEU A 134 12.85 21.05 0.48
C LEU A 134 14.00 21.38 -0.50
N GLY A 135 14.63 20.36 -1.11
CA GLY A 135 15.73 20.59 -2.05
C GLY A 135 15.29 21.32 -3.31
N GLY A 136 14.13 20.95 -3.86
CA GLY A 136 13.51 21.65 -4.99
C GLY A 136 13.19 23.10 -4.65
N LEU A 137 12.53 23.33 -3.52
CA LEU A 137 12.15 24.65 -3.03
C LEU A 137 13.37 25.54 -2.76
N SER A 138 14.41 25.01 -2.12
CA SER A 138 15.64 25.77 -1.83
C SER A 138 16.36 26.21 -3.10
N ASN A 139 16.39 25.36 -4.13
CA ASN A 139 17.02 25.69 -5.42
C ASN A 139 16.24 26.76 -6.19
N ALA A 140 14.92 26.71 -6.18
CA ALA A 140 14.06 27.69 -6.84
C ALA A 140 14.16 29.09 -6.20
N LEU A 141 14.44 29.12 -4.90
CA LEU A 141 14.53 30.34 -4.10
C LEU A 141 15.94 30.96 -4.03
N LEU A 142 16.97 30.24 -4.53
CA LEU A 142 18.35 30.75 -4.56
C LEU A 142 18.44 32.04 -5.36
N GLY A 143 18.58 33.16 -4.63
CA GLY A 143 18.75 34.49 -5.21
C GLY A 143 17.46 35.25 -5.53
N LYS A 144 16.28 34.70 -5.28
CA LYS A 144 15.00 35.39 -5.44
C LYS A 144 14.56 36.04 -4.13
N LYS A 145 14.01 37.25 -4.23
CA LYS A 145 13.47 38.01 -3.08
C LYS A 145 11.94 38.00 -3.03
N GLU A 146 11.31 37.54 -4.11
CA GLU A 146 9.86 37.52 -4.25
C GLU A 146 9.42 36.12 -4.65
N ILE A 147 8.24 35.70 -4.20
CA ILE A 147 7.62 34.42 -4.58
C ILE A 147 6.87 34.68 -5.88
N ASP A 148 7.49 34.26 -6.99
CA ASP A 148 6.94 34.37 -8.34
C ASP A 148 6.35 33.04 -8.81
N GLU A 149 5.79 33.01 -10.03
CA GLU A 149 5.19 31.83 -10.63
C GLU A 149 6.18 30.65 -10.74
N GLU A 150 7.47 30.92 -11.03
CA GLU A 150 8.51 29.89 -11.12
C GLU A 150 8.80 29.23 -9.77
N VAL A 151 8.65 29.97 -8.66
CA VAL A 151 8.75 29.42 -7.30
C VAL A 151 7.55 28.54 -6.98
N LEU A 152 6.34 28.92 -7.41
CA LEU A 152 5.13 28.12 -7.21
C LEU A 152 5.19 26.82 -8.03
N ASP A 153 5.64 26.86 -9.28
CA ASP A 153 5.86 25.68 -10.12
C ASP A 153 6.87 24.72 -9.49
N SER A 154 7.99 25.26 -8.98
CA SER A 154 9.00 24.45 -8.29
C SER A 154 8.49 23.83 -6.98
N LEU A 155 7.61 24.54 -6.26
CA LEU A 155 6.94 24.02 -5.09
C LEU A 155 6.00 22.86 -5.47
N GLU A 156 5.23 23.01 -6.55
CA GLU A 156 4.36 21.95 -7.08
C GLU A 156 5.16 20.68 -7.40
N GLU A 157 6.25 20.83 -8.17
CA GLU A 157 7.13 19.71 -8.51
C GLU A 157 7.71 19.04 -7.26
N ALA A 158 8.10 19.80 -6.24
CA ALA A 158 8.67 19.29 -5.01
C ALA A 158 7.63 18.51 -4.18
N LEU A 159 6.40 19.01 -4.06
CA LEU A 159 5.30 18.32 -3.35
C LEU A 159 4.87 17.05 -4.06
N LEU A 160 4.71 17.09 -5.39
CA LEU A 160 4.40 15.92 -6.20
C LEU A 160 5.53 14.87 -6.13
N GLY A 161 6.79 15.34 -6.19
CA GLY A 161 7.97 14.47 -6.06
C GLY A 161 8.05 13.75 -4.72
N ALA A 162 7.54 14.35 -3.64
CA ALA A 162 7.45 13.73 -2.32
C ALA A 162 6.26 12.75 -2.17
N ASP A 163 5.52 12.45 -3.25
CA ASP A 163 4.32 11.60 -3.30
C ASP A 163 3.12 12.14 -2.48
N ILE A 164 3.01 13.46 -2.28
CA ILE A 164 1.86 14.07 -1.57
C ILE A 164 0.56 13.85 -2.34
N GLY A 165 0.64 13.81 -3.66
CA GLY A 165 -0.51 13.61 -4.54
C GLY A 165 -1.09 14.93 -5.09
N PRO A 166 -1.70 14.90 -6.30
CA PRO A 166 -2.08 16.12 -7.02
C PRO A 166 -3.13 16.96 -6.29
N GLU A 167 -4.20 16.33 -5.79
CA GLU A 167 -5.29 17.06 -5.12
C GLU A 167 -4.82 17.79 -3.85
N THR A 168 -3.95 17.15 -3.06
CA THR A 168 -3.40 17.74 -1.85
C THR A 168 -2.35 18.81 -2.17
N THR A 169 -1.58 18.62 -3.23
CA THR A 169 -0.62 19.61 -3.73
C THR A 169 -1.35 20.88 -4.18
N GLU A 170 -2.41 20.74 -4.98
CA GLU A 170 -3.25 21.87 -5.43
C GLU A 170 -3.81 22.64 -4.23
N GLN A 171 -4.36 21.96 -3.22
CA GLN A 171 -4.86 22.60 -2.01
C GLN A 171 -3.78 23.39 -1.25
N ILE A 172 -2.57 22.84 -1.12
CA ILE A 172 -1.45 23.56 -0.48
C ILE A 172 -1.07 24.80 -1.30
N LEU A 173 -1.01 24.67 -2.64
CA LEU A 173 -0.70 25.78 -3.54
C LEU A 173 -1.76 26.86 -3.50
N GLU A 174 -3.05 26.55 -3.44
CA GLU A 174 -4.13 27.52 -3.28
C GLU A 174 -3.95 28.37 -2.02
N VAL A 175 -3.62 27.72 -0.88
CA VAL A 175 -3.36 28.42 0.39
C VAL A 175 -2.15 29.36 0.26
N VAL A 176 -1.06 28.87 -0.33
CA VAL A 176 0.17 29.65 -0.55
C VAL A 176 -0.12 30.84 -1.45
N THR A 177 -0.74 30.62 -2.62
CA THR A 177 -1.07 31.66 -3.61
C THR A 177 -1.96 32.74 -2.99
N SER A 178 -3.00 32.36 -2.24
CA SER A 178 -3.88 33.29 -1.55
C SER A 178 -3.13 34.19 -0.56
N ARG A 179 -2.09 33.66 0.14
CA ARG A 179 -1.28 34.45 1.07
C ARG A 179 -0.25 35.32 0.35
N VAL A 180 0.27 34.88 -0.81
CA VAL A 180 1.12 35.70 -1.68
C VAL A 180 0.33 36.95 -2.21
N GLU A 181 -0.88 36.76 -2.73
CA GLU A 181 -1.75 37.82 -3.21
C GLU A 181 -2.08 38.87 -2.12
N ARG A 182 -2.21 38.44 -0.87
CA ARG A 182 -2.44 39.34 0.28
C ARG A 182 -1.16 39.98 0.81
N GLN A 183 -0.02 39.76 0.17
CA GLN A 183 1.30 40.25 0.59
C GLN A 183 1.70 39.83 2.02
N GLU A 184 1.20 38.69 2.47
CA GLU A 184 1.51 38.10 3.79
C GLU A 184 2.85 37.33 3.77
N LEU A 185 3.25 36.84 2.58
CA LEU A 185 4.50 36.08 2.39
C LEU A 185 5.58 37.00 1.80
N ARG A 186 6.62 37.27 2.60
CA ARG A 186 7.68 38.22 2.22
C ARG A 186 9.01 37.51 1.91
N ASP A 187 9.18 36.31 2.34
CA ASP A 187 10.44 35.57 2.19
C ASP A 187 10.19 34.04 2.23
N VAL A 188 11.27 33.31 2.01
CA VAL A 188 11.34 31.83 1.98
C VAL A 188 10.93 31.19 3.31
N ASP A 189 11.32 31.80 4.42
CA ASP A 189 11.05 31.25 5.75
C ASP A 189 9.55 31.37 6.05
N ALA A 190 8.91 32.47 5.68
CA ALA A 190 7.46 32.65 5.78
C ALA A 190 6.70 31.63 4.90
N LEU A 191 7.17 31.38 3.67
CA LEU A 191 6.59 30.35 2.80
C LEU A 191 6.69 28.94 3.41
N ARG A 192 7.86 28.60 3.95
CA ARG A 192 8.08 27.31 4.62
C ARG A 192 7.15 27.12 5.82
N GLU A 193 6.96 28.13 6.64
CA GLU A 193 6.05 28.07 7.80
C GLU A 193 4.58 27.90 7.35
N VAL A 194 4.14 28.58 6.30
CA VAL A 194 2.78 28.43 5.76
C VAL A 194 2.54 27.00 5.27
N ILE A 195 3.47 26.42 4.52
CA ILE A 195 3.37 25.02 4.05
C ILE A 195 3.30 24.08 5.24
N LYS A 196 4.16 24.30 6.24
CA LYS A 196 4.21 23.52 7.46
C LYS A 196 2.90 23.59 8.25
N GLU A 197 2.34 24.79 8.43
CA GLU A 197 1.05 25.00 9.08
C GLU A 197 -0.07 24.23 8.36
N GLU A 198 -0.11 24.32 7.03
CA GLU A 198 -1.12 23.65 6.23
C GLU A 198 -1.00 22.13 6.29
N ILE A 199 0.23 21.59 6.24
CA ILE A 199 0.47 20.16 6.42
C ILE A 199 0.03 19.69 7.81
N VAL A 200 0.36 20.45 8.87
CA VAL A 200 -0.13 20.12 10.22
C VAL A 200 -1.66 20.15 10.27
N ARG A 201 -2.30 21.12 9.66
CA ARG A 201 -3.76 21.23 9.58
C ARG A 201 -4.40 20.03 8.91
N ILE A 202 -3.82 19.56 7.79
CA ILE A 202 -4.28 18.35 7.08
C ILE A 202 -4.13 17.11 7.97
N LEU A 203 -2.97 16.95 8.58
CA LEU A 203 -2.60 15.75 9.32
C LEU A 203 -3.23 15.66 10.71
N HIS A 204 -3.61 16.80 11.31
CA HIS A 204 -4.22 16.82 12.63
C HIS A 204 -5.70 16.48 12.57
N LYS A 205 -6.04 15.28 13.04
CA LYS A 205 -7.42 14.79 13.12
C LYS A 205 -7.75 14.47 14.58
N GLU A 206 -8.68 15.22 15.15
CA GLU A 206 -9.18 15.00 16.52
C GLU A 206 -10.20 13.87 16.55
N VAL A 207 -9.78 12.66 16.24
CA VAL A 207 -10.64 11.47 16.32
C VAL A 207 -10.26 10.67 17.56
N PRO A 208 -11.18 10.49 18.53
CA PRO A 208 -10.91 9.70 19.73
C PRO A 208 -10.38 8.31 19.40
N ILE A 209 -9.41 7.86 20.17
CA ILE A 209 -8.88 6.50 20.10
C ILE A 209 -9.58 5.69 21.17
N PRO A 210 -10.32 4.61 20.83
CA PRO A 210 -10.91 3.73 21.83
C PRO A 210 -9.82 3.14 22.73
N THR A 211 -10.05 3.16 24.03
CA THR A 211 -9.10 2.64 25.02
C THR A 211 -9.63 1.38 25.69
N VAL A 212 -8.75 0.64 26.35
CA VAL A 212 -9.13 -0.53 27.16
C VAL A 212 -10.09 -0.12 28.30
N ALA A 213 -10.01 1.12 28.79
CA ALA A 213 -10.92 1.63 29.79
C ALA A 213 -12.35 1.82 29.26
N ASP A 214 -12.49 2.14 27.98
CA ASP A 214 -13.79 2.36 27.33
C ASP A 214 -14.44 1.07 26.85
N ARG A 215 -13.63 0.07 26.49
CA ARG A 215 -14.05 -1.19 25.83
C ARG A 215 -13.31 -2.39 26.38
N LYS A 216 -14.03 -3.42 26.80
CA LYS A 216 -13.44 -4.68 27.29
C LYS A 216 -14.25 -5.89 26.79
N PRO A 217 -13.68 -6.71 25.87
CA PRO A 217 -12.37 -6.54 25.24
C PRO A 217 -12.36 -5.40 24.22
N LEU A 218 -11.25 -4.67 24.13
CA LEU A 218 -10.97 -3.77 23.01
C LEU A 218 -10.60 -4.64 21.80
N VAL A 219 -11.36 -4.56 20.70
CA VAL A 219 -11.15 -5.38 19.50
C VAL A 219 -10.54 -4.52 18.40
N LEU A 220 -9.31 -4.85 18.01
CA LEU A 220 -8.55 -4.21 16.94
C LEU A 220 -8.46 -5.15 15.74
N MET A 221 -8.83 -4.70 14.55
CA MET A 221 -8.76 -5.47 13.31
C MET A 221 -7.74 -4.82 12.37
N PHE A 222 -6.77 -5.60 11.87
CA PHE A 222 -5.73 -5.12 10.97
C PHE A 222 -5.99 -5.59 9.55
N VAL A 223 -6.07 -4.65 8.61
CA VAL A 223 -6.28 -4.90 7.18
C VAL A 223 -5.14 -4.30 6.36
N GLY A 224 -5.00 -4.71 5.10
CA GLY A 224 -3.97 -4.22 4.19
C GLY A 224 -3.40 -5.35 3.31
N VAL A 225 -2.64 -5.00 2.28
CA VAL A 225 -2.10 -5.98 1.34
C VAL A 225 -0.96 -6.81 1.95
N ASN A 226 -0.56 -7.90 1.28
CA ASN A 226 0.57 -8.71 1.73
C ASN A 226 1.88 -7.91 1.63
N GLY A 227 2.79 -8.10 2.60
CA GLY A 227 4.12 -7.48 2.60
C GLY A 227 4.19 -6.07 3.17
N VAL A 228 3.07 -5.42 3.50
CA VAL A 228 3.06 -4.07 4.11
C VAL A 228 3.46 -4.05 5.58
N GLY A 229 3.65 -5.20 6.22
CA GLY A 229 4.06 -5.28 7.63
C GLY A 229 2.93 -5.50 8.63
N LYS A 230 1.72 -5.98 8.22
CA LYS A 230 0.59 -6.26 9.13
C LYS A 230 0.99 -7.10 10.33
N THR A 231 1.46 -8.31 10.10
CA THR A 231 1.80 -9.28 11.17
C THR A 231 2.89 -8.73 12.11
N THR A 232 3.88 -8.01 11.56
CA THR A 232 4.91 -7.34 12.35
C THR A 232 4.31 -6.22 13.21
N THR A 233 3.43 -5.39 12.63
CA THR A 233 2.71 -4.32 13.34
C THR A 233 1.87 -4.87 14.49
N ILE A 234 1.11 -5.94 14.22
CA ILE A 234 0.30 -6.64 15.23
C ILE A 234 1.19 -7.09 16.40
N GLY A 235 2.32 -7.74 16.11
CA GLY A 235 3.24 -8.19 17.15
C GLY A 235 3.80 -7.06 17.99
N LYS A 236 4.16 -5.92 17.37
CA LYS A 236 4.67 -4.73 18.08
C LYS A 236 3.60 -4.09 18.97
N ILE A 237 2.37 -3.93 18.46
CA ILE A 237 1.24 -3.36 19.22
C ILE A 237 0.86 -4.29 20.38
N ALA A 238 0.82 -5.59 20.17
CA ALA A 238 0.57 -6.56 21.23
C ALA A 238 1.60 -6.47 22.35
N ALA A 239 2.89 -6.36 22.00
CA ALA A 239 3.97 -6.18 22.97
C ALA A 239 3.83 -4.87 23.76
N GLN A 240 3.32 -3.79 23.14
CA GLN A 240 3.04 -2.52 23.83
C GLN A 240 1.92 -2.72 24.87
N TYR A 241 0.76 -3.29 24.47
CA TYR A 241 -0.34 -3.55 25.41
C TYR A 241 0.09 -4.50 26.56
N ARG A 242 0.90 -5.51 26.26
CA ARG A 242 1.44 -6.41 27.30
C ARG A 242 2.34 -5.68 28.29
N ARG A 243 3.18 -4.76 27.80
CA ARG A 243 4.04 -3.94 28.65
C ARG A 243 3.23 -3.03 29.58
N ASP A 244 2.10 -2.53 29.07
CA ASP A 244 1.16 -1.70 29.84
C ASP A 244 0.32 -2.53 30.82
N GLY A 245 0.54 -3.86 30.91
CA GLY A 245 -0.09 -4.76 31.86
C GLY A 245 -1.41 -5.39 31.39
N HIS A 246 -1.80 -5.19 30.12
CA HIS A 246 -3.05 -5.73 29.58
C HIS A 246 -2.93 -7.20 29.16
N ARG A 247 -4.01 -7.96 29.31
CA ARG A 247 -4.13 -9.32 28.77
C ARG A 247 -4.54 -9.25 27.30
N VAL A 248 -3.67 -9.77 26.41
CA VAL A 248 -3.85 -9.69 24.95
C VAL A 248 -4.09 -11.07 24.37
N LEU A 249 -5.09 -11.19 23.47
CA LEU A 249 -5.35 -12.37 22.65
C LEU A 249 -5.22 -12.01 21.18
N MET A 250 -4.45 -12.80 20.42
CA MET A 250 -4.31 -12.64 18.96
C MET A 250 -5.20 -13.65 18.22
N GLY A 251 -5.78 -13.24 17.09
CA GLY A 251 -6.51 -14.09 16.16
C GLY A 251 -5.80 -14.18 14.81
N ALA A 252 -5.34 -15.37 14.41
CA ALA A 252 -4.62 -15.61 13.15
C ALA A 252 -5.59 -15.82 11.98
N GLY A 253 -6.10 -14.74 11.38
CA GLY A 253 -7.07 -14.78 10.30
C GLY A 253 -6.48 -14.89 8.90
N ASP A 254 -5.17 -14.71 8.67
CA ASP A 254 -4.52 -15.05 7.40
C ASP A 254 -4.29 -16.58 7.31
N THR A 255 -5.40 -17.33 7.27
CA THR A 255 -5.38 -18.80 7.26
C THR A 255 -4.92 -19.41 5.93
N PHE A 256 -4.83 -18.61 4.88
CA PHE A 256 -4.36 -19.07 3.57
C PHE A 256 -2.86 -19.32 3.54
N ARG A 257 -2.11 -18.63 4.38
CA ARG A 257 -0.64 -18.67 4.39
C ARG A 257 -0.14 -19.35 5.66
N ALA A 258 0.35 -20.60 5.53
CA ALA A 258 0.96 -21.30 6.66
C ALA A 258 2.04 -20.46 7.35
N ALA A 259 2.93 -19.84 6.57
CA ALA A 259 3.98 -18.98 7.09
C ALA A 259 3.45 -17.72 7.83
N ALA A 260 2.25 -17.22 7.50
CA ALA A 260 1.66 -16.10 8.24
C ALA A 260 1.16 -16.54 9.62
N ILE A 261 0.54 -17.71 9.70
CA ILE A 261 0.12 -18.32 10.97
C ILE A 261 1.34 -18.57 11.87
N GLU A 262 2.40 -19.16 11.32
CA GLU A 262 3.67 -19.41 12.04
C GLU A 262 4.31 -18.10 12.52
N GLN A 263 4.35 -17.07 11.65
CA GLN A 263 4.90 -15.78 11.98
C GLN A 263 4.12 -15.09 13.11
N LEU A 264 2.79 -15.12 13.07
CA LEU A 264 1.97 -14.51 14.12
C LEU A 264 2.12 -15.30 15.44
N THR A 265 2.23 -16.63 15.37
CA THR A 265 2.50 -17.49 16.54
C THR A 265 3.86 -17.17 17.17
N GLU A 266 4.89 -16.91 16.37
CA GLU A 266 6.19 -16.47 16.90
C GLU A 266 6.09 -15.08 17.55
N TRP A 267 5.32 -14.15 16.97
CA TRP A 267 5.06 -12.86 17.59
C TRP A 267 4.28 -12.99 18.89
N SER A 268 3.28 -13.88 18.98
CA SER A 268 2.54 -14.10 20.23
C SER A 268 3.47 -14.58 21.34
N ARG A 269 4.39 -15.50 21.01
CA ARG A 269 5.41 -15.99 21.96
C ARG A 269 6.37 -14.89 22.42
N ARG A 270 6.83 -14.01 21.48
CA ARG A 270 7.74 -12.90 21.81
C ARG A 270 7.07 -11.82 22.64
N ALA A 271 5.81 -11.57 22.38
CA ALA A 271 5.01 -10.57 23.08
C ALA A 271 4.37 -11.11 24.36
N ASP A 272 4.55 -12.38 24.70
CA ASP A 272 3.91 -13.06 25.83
C ASP A 272 2.37 -12.91 25.78
N CYS A 273 1.79 -13.21 24.60
CA CYS A 273 0.35 -13.13 24.34
C CYS A 273 -0.22 -14.49 23.99
N ASP A 274 -1.49 -14.72 24.32
CA ASP A 274 -2.23 -15.88 23.84
C ASP A 274 -2.63 -15.70 22.36
N ILE A 275 -2.85 -16.81 21.65
CA ILE A 275 -3.23 -16.83 20.25
C ILE A 275 -4.30 -17.88 19.96
N ILE A 276 -5.26 -17.54 19.11
CA ILE A 276 -6.14 -18.47 18.42
C ILE A 276 -5.62 -18.63 16.98
N ALA A 277 -5.14 -19.82 16.68
CA ALA A 277 -4.67 -20.18 15.35
C ALA A 277 -5.27 -21.54 14.97
N LYS A 278 -5.70 -21.67 13.72
CA LYS A 278 -6.20 -22.93 13.15
C LYS A 278 -5.28 -23.41 12.04
N SER A 279 -5.51 -24.62 11.54
CA SER A 279 -4.78 -25.17 10.40
C SER A 279 -4.96 -24.30 9.16
N GLN A 280 -3.98 -24.35 8.28
CA GLN A 280 -4.06 -23.70 6.97
C GLN A 280 -5.35 -24.12 6.23
N GLY A 281 -6.03 -23.15 5.62
CA GLY A 281 -7.30 -23.34 4.90
C GLY A 281 -8.55 -23.33 5.78
N ALA A 282 -8.43 -23.15 7.10
CA ALA A 282 -9.59 -22.93 7.96
C ALA A 282 -10.34 -21.66 7.59
N ASP A 283 -11.64 -21.58 7.91
CA ASP A 283 -12.43 -20.36 7.70
C ASP A 283 -11.91 -19.21 8.59
N PRO A 284 -11.39 -18.11 8.02
CA PRO A 284 -10.89 -16.98 8.79
C PRO A 284 -11.92 -16.43 9.78
N SER A 285 -13.20 -16.38 9.38
CA SER A 285 -14.27 -15.88 10.23
C SER A 285 -14.49 -16.75 11.47
N SER A 286 -14.20 -18.06 11.38
CA SER A 286 -14.30 -18.94 12.55
C SER A 286 -13.16 -18.72 13.55
N VAL A 287 -11.99 -18.27 13.07
CA VAL A 287 -10.88 -17.86 13.96
C VAL A 287 -11.24 -16.58 14.70
N MET A 288 -11.78 -15.59 13.97
CA MET A 288 -12.20 -14.31 14.56
C MET A 288 -13.30 -14.49 15.61
N TYR A 289 -14.31 -15.28 15.29
CA TYR A 289 -15.38 -15.58 16.22
C TYR A 289 -14.85 -16.19 17.53
N GLU A 290 -14.03 -17.24 17.41
CA GLU A 290 -13.47 -17.94 18.57
C GLU A 290 -12.53 -17.03 19.39
N ALA A 291 -11.72 -16.20 18.73
CA ALA A 291 -10.84 -15.26 19.43
C ALA A 291 -11.64 -14.25 20.25
N VAL A 292 -12.66 -13.62 19.66
CA VAL A 292 -13.48 -12.63 20.36
C VAL A 292 -14.36 -13.26 21.43
N GLU A 293 -14.93 -14.45 21.17
CA GLU A 293 -15.72 -15.21 22.15
C GLU A 293 -14.88 -15.61 23.36
N LYS A 294 -13.69 -16.18 23.12
CA LYS A 294 -12.75 -16.52 24.20
C LYS A 294 -12.37 -15.29 25.00
N ALA A 295 -12.06 -14.20 24.32
CA ALA A 295 -11.66 -12.97 24.99
C ALA A 295 -12.77 -12.40 25.89
N ALA A 296 -14.01 -12.38 25.41
CA ALA A 296 -15.15 -11.94 26.21
C ALA A 296 -15.42 -12.86 27.41
N ARG A 297 -15.31 -14.18 27.22
CA ARG A 297 -15.56 -15.17 28.28
C ARG A 297 -14.46 -15.19 29.36
N GLU A 298 -13.21 -15.01 28.97
CA GLU A 298 -12.02 -15.14 29.83
C GLU A 298 -11.44 -13.77 30.24
N GLU A 299 -12.20 -12.69 30.00
CA GLU A 299 -11.89 -11.32 30.41
C GLU A 299 -10.52 -10.81 29.93
N TYR A 300 -10.18 -11.06 28.65
CA TYR A 300 -9.05 -10.40 28.02
C TYR A 300 -9.35 -8.90 27.85
N ASP A 301 -8.30 -8.09 27.94
CA ASP A 301 -8.41 -6.65 27.78
C ASP A 301 -8.42 -6.24 26.30
N VAL A 302 -7.61 -6.93 25.47
CA VAL A 302 -7.44 -6.59 24.06
C VAL A 302 -7.48 -7.85 23.18
N VAL A 303 -8.20 -7.76 22.06
CA VAL A 303 -8.15 -8.76 20.96
C VAL A 303 -7.58 -8.11 19.71
N ILE A 304 -6.57 -8.74 19.13
CA ILE A 304 -5.95 -8.27 17.89
C ILE A 304 -6.19 -9.29 16.78
N CYS A 305 -6.91 -8.87 15.74
CA CYS A 305 -7.33 -9.69 14.62
C CYS A 305 -6.43 -9.44 13.41
N ASP A 306 -5.59 -10.42 13.01
CA ASP A 306 -4.87 -10.40 11.72
C ASP A 306 -5.80 -10.83 10.59
N THR A 307 -5.63 -10.28 9.38
CA THR A 307 -6.43 -10.64 8.21
C THR A 307 -5.56 -10.95 6.99
N ALA A 308 -6.11 -11.69 6.03
CA ALA A 308 -5.49 -11.89 4.73
C ALA A 308 -5.31 -10.56 3.98
N GLY A 309 -4.33 -10.52 3.06
CA GLY A 309 -4.01 -9.30 2.29
C GLY A 309 -3.94 -9.53 0.78
N ARG A 310 -4.78 -10.40 0.21
CA ARG A 310 -4.74 -10.79 -1.21
C ARG A 310 -5.57 -9.85 -2.08
N LEU A 311 -5.07 -8.65 -2.37
CA LEU A 311 -5.81 -7.65 -3.14
C LEU A 311 -6.09 -8.07 -4.59
N HIS A 312 -5.27 -8.95 -5.19
CA HIS A 312 -5.51 -9.48 -6.54
C HIS A 312 -6.78 -10.34 -6.66
N THR A 313 -7.34 -10.82 -5.53
CA THR A 313 -8.67 -11.43 -5.45
C THR A 313 -9.63 -10.50 -4.72
N LYS A 314 -9.65 -9.22 -5.11
CA LYS A 314 -10.33 -8.11 -4.43
C LYS A 314 -11.72 -8.50 -3.92
N LYS A 315 -12.59 -9.00 -4.80
CA LYS A 315 -13.99 -9.30 -4.43
C LYS A 315 -14.09 -10.30 -3.27
N ASN A 316 -13.31 -11.37 -3.32
CA ASN A 316 -13.32 -12.40 -2.29
C ASN A 316 -12.77 -11.87 -0.96
N LEU A 317 -11.69 -11.09 -1.00
CA LEU A 317 -11.11 -10.47 0.20
C LEU A 317 -12.10 -9.52 0.87
N MET A 318 -12.79 -8.67 0.10
CA MET A 318 -13.76 -7.71 0.63
C MET A 318 -14.98 -8.41 1.25
N GLU A 319 -15.46 -9.49 0.65
CA GLU A 319 -16.53 -10.32 1.22
C GLU A 319 -16.09 -11.02 2.51
N GLU A 320 -14.85 -11.51 2.56
CA GLU A 320 -14.26 -12.13 3.74
C GLU A 320 -14.15 -11.14 4.91
N LEU A 321 -13.63 -9.93 4.67
CA LEU A 321 -13.55 -8.88 5.68
C LEU A 321 -14.93 -8.52 6.23
N ARG A 322 -15.93 -8.33 5.37
CA ARG A 322 -17.31 -8.07 5.80
C ARG A 322 -17.91 -9.25 6.61
N LYS A 323 -17.56 -10.48 6.26
CA LYS A 323 -17.97 -11.67 7.02
C LYS A 323 -17.32 -11.70 8.39
N MET A 324 -16.01 -11.40 8.48
CA MET A 324 -15.31 -11.30 9.77
C MET A 324 -15.95 -10.27 10.69
N VAL A 325 -16.19 -9.05 10.20
CA VAL A 325 -16.88 -7.99 10.99
C VAL A 325 -18.25 -8.48 11.48
N ARG A 326 -19.02 -9.13 10.62
CA ARG A 326 -20.34 -9.66 11.02
C ARG A 326 -20.29 -10.71 12.13
N VAL A 327 -19.28 -11.59 12.13
CA VAL A 327 -19.17 -12.62 13.16
C VAL A 327 -18.61 -12.05 14.46
N ILE A 328 -17.72 -11.08 14.42
CA ILE A 328 -17.23 -10.33 15.57
C ILE A 328 -18.41 -9.63 16.29
N ARG A 329 -19.26 -8.94 15.53
CA ARG A 329 -20.45 -8.23 16.05
C ARG A 329 -21.50 -9.14 16.69
N LYS A 330 -21.48 -10.43 16.40
CA LYS A 330 -22.36 -11.39 17.11
C LYS A 330 -21.96 -11.61 18.57
N VAL A 331 -20.70 -11.38 18.91
CA VAL A 331 -20.17 -11.53 20.27
C VAL A 331 -20.09 -10.18 20.98
N VAL A 332 -19.50 -9.19 20.31
CA VAL A 332 -19.35 -7.80 20.78
C VAL A 332 -20.01 -6.88 19.76
N PRO A 333 -21.24 -6.39 19.99
CA PRO A 333 -22.06 -5.72 18.97
C PRO A 333 -21.48 -4.46 18.35
N ASP A 334 -20.65 -3.71 19.08
CA ASP A 334 -19.98 -2.49 18.63
C ASP A 334 -18.54 -2.70 18.12
N ALA A 335 -18.06 -3.94 18.12
CA ALA A 335 -16.74 -4.31 17.58
C ALA A 335 -16.79 -4.57 16.04
N PRO A 336 -15.63 -4.50 15.35
CA PRO A 336 -14.33 -4.06 15.85
C PRO A 336 -14.36 -2.57 16.23
N HIS A 337 -13.65 -2.21 17.31
CA HIS A 337 -13.59 -0.83 17.80
C HIS A 337 -12.60 0.03 17.00
N GLU A 338 -11.57 -0.61 16.46
CA GLU A 338 -10.64 -0.03 15.48
C GLU A 338 -10.46 -1.00 14.30
N VAL A 339 -10.55 -0.47 13.09
CA VAL A 339 -10.15 -1.14 11.84
C VAL A 339 -8.96 -0.36 11.27
N LEU A 340 -7.77 -0.91 11.44
CA LEU A 340 -6.52 -0.26 11.13
C LEU A 340 -5.98 -0.75 9.78
N LEU A 341 -5.89 0.16 8.81
CA LEU A 341 -5.27 -0.11 7.52
C LEU A 341 -3.75 0.06 7.62
N VAL A 342 -3.02 -1.02 7.40
CA VAL A 342 -1.55 -0.99 7.35
C VAL A 342 -1.09 -0.73 5.92
N LEU A 343 -0.29 0.32 5.74
CA LEU A 343 0.26 0.75 4.46
C LEU A 343 1.78 0.84 4.52
N ASP A 344 2.42 0.58 3.40
CA ASP A 344 3.87 0.67 3.21
C ASP A 344 4.21 2.00 2.52
N ALA A 345 4.92 2.89 3.21
CA ALA A 345 5.28 4.21 2.70
C ALA A 345 6.13 4.14 1.42
N THR A 346 6.90 3.06 1.21
CA THR A 346 7.73 2.89 0.02
C THR A 346 6.92 2.74 -1.27
N THR A 347 5.63 2.42 -1.16
CA THR A 347 4.75 2.24 -2.31
C THR A 347 4.22 3.56 -2.89
N GLY A 348 4.39 4.68 -2.19
CA GLY A 348 3.99 6.01 -2.64
C GLY A 348 2.50 6.07 -3.03
N GLN A 349 2.17 6.63 -4.19
CA GLN A 349 0.80 6.79 -4.69
C GLN A 349 -0.03 5.49 -4.71
N ASN A 350 0.61 4.32 -4.82
CA ASN A 350 -0.09 3.04 -4.72
C ASN A 350 -0.72 2.83 -3.33
N ALA A 351 -0.20 3.45 -2.26
CA ALA A 351 -0.82 3.39 -0.94
C ALA A 351 -2.17 4.13 -0.91
N ILE A 352 -2.31 5.25 -1.63
CA ILE A 352 -3.59 5.96 -1.80
C ILE A 352 -4.62 5.05 -2.47
N PHE A 353 -4.21 4.38 -3.57
CA PHE A 353 -5.07 3.44 -4.25
C PHE A 353 -5.52 2.29 -3.31
N GLN A 354 -4.60 1.72 -2.52
CA GLN A 354 -4.94 0.70 -1.54
C GLN A 354 -5.92 1.24 -0.48
N ALA A 355 -5.72 2.44 0.03
CA ALA A 355 -6.62 3.06 1.00
C ALA A 355 -8.05 3.19 0.45
N ARG A 356 -8.19 3.61 -0.81
CA ARG A 356 -9.48 3.72 -1.50
C ARG A 356 -10.19 2.36 -1.58
N GLU A 357 -9.46 1.33 -1.97
CA GLU A 357 -9.98 -0.03 -2.10
C GLU A 357 -10.46 -0.61 -0.76
N PHE A 358 -9.67 -0.45 0.30
CA PHE A 358 -10.04 -0.98 1.62
C PHE A 358 -11.16 -0.18 2.29
N ARG A 359 -11.27 1.15 2.03
CA ARG A 359 -12.37 1.99 2.51
C ARG A 359 -13.73 1.52 2.01
N GLU A 360 -13.81 1.01 0.77
CA GLU A 360 -15.05 0.44 0.23
C GLU A 360 -15.51 -0.83 0.94
N ALA A 361 -14.60 -1.54 1.59
CA ALA A 361 -14.84 -2.85 2.18
C ALA A 361 -15.05 -2.85 3.68
N ALA A 362 -14.43 -1.92 4.37
CA ALA A 362 -14.42 -1.84 5.82
C ALA A 362 -14.49 -0.39 6.28
N ASP A 363 -15.13 -0.18 7.40
CA ASP A 363 -15.22 1.12 8.08
C ASP A 363 -13.85 1.40 8.73
N LEU A 364 -12.89 1.92 7.93
CA LEU A 364 -11.55 2.22 8.42
C LEU A 364 -11.59 3.33 9.46
N THR A 365 -10.95 3.10 10.60
CA THR A 365 -10.90 4.07 11.71
C THR A 365 -9.53 4.68 11.90
N GLY A 366 -8.50 4.09 11.29
CA GLY A 366 -7.15 4.59 11.38
C GLY A 366 -6.18 3.94 10.40
N ILE A 367 -5.05 4.59 10.22
CA ILE A 367 -3.96 4.16 9.34
C ILE A 367 -2.73 3.86 10.19
N VAL A 368 -2.01 2.81 9.82
CA VAL A 368 -0.66 2.51 10.30
C VAL A 368 0.28 2.62 9.11
N MET A 369 1.18 3.59 9.14
CA MET A 369 2.19 3.76 8.09
C MET A 369 3.50 3.09 8.51
N THR A 370 3.98 2.15 7.71
CA THR A 370 5.21 1.39 7.93
C THR A 370 6.33 1.80 6.97
N LYS A 371 7.56 1.38 7.28
CA LYS A 371 8.76 1.52 6.42
C LYS A 371 9.11 2.96 6.04
N LEU A 372 8.86 3.90 6.94
CA LEU A 372 9.25 5.29 6.74
C LEU A 372 10.78 5.48 6.71
N ASP A 373 11.52 4.53 7.25
CA ASP A 373 12.98 4.55 7.43
C ASP A 373 13.80 4.37 6.16
N GLY A 374 13.21 4.32 5.01
CA GLY A 374 13.95 4.06 3.76
C GLY A 374 13.41 4.74 2.51
N THR A 375 12.42 5.61 2.66
CA THR A 375 11.67 6.13 1.50
C THR A 375 11.81 7.63 1.29
N ALA A 376 11.82 8.02 0.00
CA ALA A 376 11.62 9.41 -0.42
C ALA A 376 10.12 9.78 -0.57
N LYS A 377 9.22 8.82 -0.36
CA LYS A 377 7.79 8.90 -0.64
C LYS A 377 6.93 9.08 0.62
N GLY A 378 7.52 9.50 1.72
CA GLY A 378 6.83 9.65 3.01
C GLY A 378 5.71 10.70 3.01
N GLY A 379 5.71 11.62 2.04
CA GLY A 379 4.63 12.60 1.83
C GLY A 379 3.28 11.98 1.51
N VAL A 380 3.23 10.73 1.04
CA VAL A 380 1.99 10.01 0.78
C VAL A 380 1.04 9.96 1.99
N ILE A 381 1.57 10.04 3.21
CA ILE A 381 0.76 10.16 4.44
C ILE A 381 -0.18 11.38 4.35
N ILE A 382 0.34 12.52 3.88
CA ILE A 382 -0.40 13.79 3.78
C ILE A 382 -1.55 13.62 2.80
N GLY A 383 -1.28 13.05 1.62
CA GLY A 383 -2.29 12.78 0.61
C GLY A 383 -3.39 11.84 1.09
N ILE A 384 -3.03 10.75 1.77
CA ILE A 384 -4.00 9.77 2.28
C ILE A 384 -4.91 10.40 3.34
N VAL A 385 -4.35 11.14 4.30
CA VAL A 385 -5.15 11.80 5.34
C VAL A 385 -6.07 12.85 4.76
N ASN A 386 -5.59 13.61 3.76
CA ASN A 386 -6.40 14.62 3.08
C ASN A 386 -7.57 14.02 2.29
N GLU A 387 -7.29 12.98 1.48
CA GLU A 387 -8.30 12.38 0.59
C GLU A 387 -9.37 11.60 1.36
N PHE A 388 -8.98 10.87 2.41
CA PHE A 388 -9.91 9.93 3.07
C PHE A 388 -10.44 10.40 4.40
N ASP A 389 -9.90 11.45 4.98
CA ASP A 389 -10.24 11.97 6.31
C ASP A 389 -10.08 10.91 7.43
N ILE A 390 -9.13 9.98 7.24
CA ILE A 390 -8.82 8.91 8.19
C ILE A 390 -7.54 9.26 8.94
N PRO A 391 -7.55 9.26 10.30
CA PRO A 391 -6.38 9.60 11.10
C PRO A 391 -5.27 8.56 10.97
N VAL A 392 -4.01 9.01 11.00
CA VAL A 392 -2.88 8.11 11.24
C VAL A 392 -2.84 7.78 12.73
N ARG A 393 -2.77 6.49 13.08
CA ARG A 393 -2.68 6.02 14.47
C ARG A 393 -1.25 5.69 14.88
N TYR A 394 -0.50 5.05 13.98
CA TYR A 394 0.88 4.62 14.27
C TYR A 394 1.77 4.84 13.05
N ILE A 395 3.06 5.07 13.34
CA ILE A 395 4.13 5.12 12.34
C ILE A 395 5.25 4.16 12.73
N GLY A 396 5.81 3.47 11.72
CA GLY A 396 6.91 2.53 11.85
C GLY A 396 8.16 3.00 11.11
N VAL A 397 9.30 2.99 11.82
CA VAL A 397 10.60 3.48 11.35
C VAL A 397 11.70 2.42 11.49
N GLY A 398 11.35 1.15 11.39
CA GLY A 398 12.31 0.05 11.49
C GLY A 398 11.69 -1.25 12.00
N GLU A 399 12.53 -2.26 12.27
CA GLU A 399 12.11 -3.63 12.58
C GLU A 399 11.92 -3.91 14.09
N GLY A 400 12.55 -3.12 14.99
CA GLY A 400 12.45 -3.30 16.43
C GLY A 400 11.03 -3.06 16.99
N ILE A 401 10.72 -3.62 18.15
CA ILE A 401 9.43 -3.41 18.84
C ILE A 401 9.21 -1.92 19.09
N GLU A 402 10.26 -1.20 19.51
CA GLU A 402 10.23 0.24 19.81
C GLU A 402 10.17 1.14 18.56
N ASP A 403 10.32 0.55 17.35
CA ASP A 403 10.29 1.28 16.09
C ASP A 403 8.87 1.50 15.54
N LEU A 404 7.84 1.19 16.33
CA LEU A 404 6.44 1.54 16.07
C LEU A 404 5.92 2.41 17.22
N ARG A 405 5.42 3.60 16.91
CA ARG A 405 4.92 4.56 17.90
C ARG A 405 3.57 5.14 17.49
N PRO A 406 2.77 5.59 18.44
CA PRO A 406 1.64 6.46 18.17
C PRO A 406 2.07 7.66 17.33
N TYR A 407 1.23 8.03 16.39
CA TYR A 407 1.51 9.14 15.49
C TYR A 407 1.27 10.49 16.17
N ASP A 408 2.16 11.43 15.90
CA ASP A 408 2.02 12.84 16.27
C ASP A 408 2.26 13.70 15.02
N ALA A 409 1.21 14.40 14.57
CA ALA A 409 1.22 15.19 13.35
C ALA A 409 2.26 16.32 13.38
N LYS A 410 2.43 16.99 14.53
CA LYS A 410 3.38 18.07 14.68
C LYS A 410 4.82 17.55 14.62
N GLN A 411 5.12 16.49 15.37
CA GLN A 411 6.47 15.91 15.38
C GLN A 411 6.86 15.30 14.02
N PHE A 412 5.91 14.69 13.32
CA PHE A 412 6.13 14.21 11.96
C PHE A 412 6.44 15.37 11.02
N THR A 413 5.63 16.44 11.05
CA THR A 413 5.84 17.62 10.21
C THR A 413 7.14 18.34 10.58
N ASP A 414 7.45 18.52 11.87
CA ASP A 414 8.73 19.08 12.30
C ASP A 414 9.92 18.30 11.74
N SER A 415 9.82 16.96 11.68
CA SER A 415 10.86 16.11 11.12
C SER A 415 11.02 16.24 9.59
N LEU A 416 9.97 16.66 8.87
CA LEU A 416 10.04 16.96 7.43
C LEU A 416 10.72 18.29 7.14
N PHE A 417 10.66 19.26 8.07
CA PHE A 417 11.16 20.62 7.86
C PHE A 417 12.45 20.95 8.62
N SER A 418 12.95 20.06 9.51
CA SER A 418 14.12 20.33 10.38
C SER A 418 15.46 19.82 9.86
#